data_82125179e0508fc031cd11fb40a8b8d7
#
_entry.id   82125179e0508fc031cd11fb40a8b8d7
#
_cell.length_a   1.000
_cell.length_b   1.000
_cell.length_c   1.000
_cell.angle_alpha   90.00
_cell.angle_beta   90.00
_cell.angle_gamma   90.00
#
_symmetry.space_group_name_H-M   'P 1'
#
loop_
_entity.id
_entity.type
_entity.pdbx_description
1 polymer ?
#
loop_
_entity_poly.entity_id
_entity_poly.type
_entity_poly.pdbx_seq_one_letter_code
_entity_poly.pdbx_strand_id
1 'polypeptide(L)' 'MEDQEELRAKLAEYKSEHAALDDMIDRMMDSNQPVNLFHMQQLKKKKLWLKDIIQKIESDLIDDIIA' A
#
# COMPACT_ATOMS: atom_id res chain seq x y z
N MET A 1 -8.28 13.02 -18.61
CA MET A 1 -7.61 13.61 -17.45
C MET A 1 -8.30 13.21 -16.17
N GLU A 2 -7.56 12.64 -15.26
CA GLU A 2 -8.16 12.21 -14.00
C GLU A 2 -8.38 13.40 -13.08
N ASP A 3 -9.54 13.41 -12.47
CA ASP A 3 -9.92 14.41 -11.49
C ASP A 3 -9.15 14.16 -10.18
N GLN A 4 -8.82 15.23 -9.47
CA GLN A 4 -8.13 15.12 -8.19
C GLN A 4 -8.94 14.34 -7.17
N GLU A 5 -10.25 14.46 -7.21
CA GLU A 5 -11.11 13.68 -6.33
C GLU A 5 -10.97 12.19 -6.59
N GLU A 6 -10.86 11.82 -7.85
CA GLU A 6 -10.68 10.44 -8.24
C GLU A 6 -9.32 9.90 -7.77
N LEU A 7 -8.28 10.72 -7.91
CA LEU A 7 -6.96 10.35 -7.43
C LEU A 7 -6.94 10.18 -5.91
N ARG A 8 -7.63 11.07 -5.21
CA ARG A 8 -7.69 10.98 -3.75
C ARG A 8 -8.46 9.75 -3.30
N ALA A 9 -9.53 9.40 -4.02
CA ALA A 9 -10.28 8.20 -3.72
C ALA A 9 -9.43 6.95 -3.93
N LYS A 10 -8.68 6.90 -5.01
CA LYS A 10 -7.77 5.79 -5.27
C LYS A 10 -6.68 5.73 -4.22
N LEU A 11 -6.15 6.87 -3.83
CA LEU A 11 -5.12 6.93 -2.81
C LEU A 11 -5.62 6.36 -1.49
N ALA A 12 -6.81 6.76 -1.07
CA ALA A 12 -7.41 6.26 0.16
C ALA A 12 -7.60 4.74 0.09
N GLU A 13 -8.05 4.24 -1.05
CA GLU A 13 -8.24 2.82 -1.25
C GLU A 13 -6.92 2.05 -1.15
N TYR A 14 -5.89 2.53 -1.81
CA TYR A 14 -4.58 1.88 -1.75
C TYR A 14 -3.97 1.94 -0.37
N LYS A 15 -4.15 3.06 0.33
CA LYS A 15 -3.68 3.16 1.72
C LYS A 15 -4.37 2.17 2.63
N SER A 16 -5.67 1.99 2.42
CA SER A 16 -6.44 1.01 3.20
C SER A 16 -5.94 -0.40 2.94
N GLU A 17 -5.69 -0.74 1.68
CA GLU A 17 -5.15 -2.05 1.33
C GLU A 17 -3.76 -2.26 1.91
N HIS A 18 -2.93 -1.23 1.85
CA HIS A 18 -1.58 -1.30 2.41
C HIS A 18 -1.63 -1.57 3.91
N ALA A 19 -2.50 -0.86 4.61
CA ALA A 19 -2.67 -1.05 6.06
C ALA A 19 -3.16 -2.45 6.38
N ALA A 20 -4.10 -2.97 5.58
CA ALA A 20 -4.62 -4.32 5.77
C ALA A 20 -3.53 -5.37 5.57
N LEU A 21 -2.70 -5.20 4.57
CA LEU A 21 -1.58 -6.11 4.32
C LEU A 21 -0.55 -6.05 5.44
N ASP A 22 -0.25 -4.86 5.92
CA ASP A 22 0.69 -4.68 7.01
C ASP A 22 0.20 -5.39 8.28
N ASP A 23 -1.07 -5.22 8.58
CA ASP A 23 -1.69 -5.89 9.73
C ASP A 23 -1.66 -7.41 9.57
N MET A 24 -1.95 -7.88 8.37
CA MET A 24 -1.94 -9.31 8.08
C MET A 24 -0.55 -9.91 8.27
N ILE A 25 0.47 -9.23 7.80
CA ILE A 25 1.85 -9.66 7.97
C ILE A 25 2.23 -9.70 9.44
N ASP A 26 1.86 -8.66 10.20
CA ASP A 26 2.13 -8.60 11.63
C ASP A 26 1.47 -9.77 12.37
N ARG A 27 0.24 -10.07 12.04
CA ARG A 27 -0.48 -11.19 12.66
C ARG A 27 0.18 -12.53 12.35
N MET A 28 0.65 -12.68 11.13
CA MET A 28 1.35 -13.92 10.76
C MET A 28 2.65 -14.08 11.54
N MET A 29 3.35 -12.98 11.76
CA MET A 29 4.61 -13.02 12.52
C MET A 29 4.39 -13.26 14.01
N ASP A 30 3.29 -12.76 14.56
CA ASP A 30 2.95 -12.94 15.97
C ASP A 30 2.35 -14.31 16.26
N SER A 31 1.94 -15.02 15.22
CA SER A 31 1.33 -16.34 15.40
C SER A 31 2.38 -17.35 15.86
N ASN A 32 1.97 -18.26 16.75
CA ASN A 32 2.83 -19.36 17.18
C ASN A 32 2.93 -20.46 16.14
N GLN A 33 2.18 -20.32 15.06
CA GLN A 33 2.18 -21.32 14.00
C GLN A 33 3.31 -21.06 13.01
N PRO A 34 3.78 -22.10 12.33
CA PRO A 34 4.81 -21.93 11.31
C PRO A 34 4.30 -21.00 10.20
N VAL A 35 5.15 -20.07 9.79
CA VAL A 35 4.82 -19.12 8.75
C VAL A 35 5.18 -19.73 7.40
N ASN A 36 4.26 -19.61 6.43
CA ASN A 36 4.55 -19.98 5.06
C ASN A 36 5.38 -18.86 4.44
N LEU A 37 6.66 -19.11 4.26
CA LEU A 37 7.57 -18.09 3.76
C LEU A 37 7.22 -17.62 2.36
N PHE A 38 6.74 -18.52 1.53
CA PHE A 38 6.33 -18.16 0.17
C PHE A 38 5.15 -17.18 0.21
N HIS A 39 4.16 -17.48 1.04
CA HIS A 39 3.00 -16.60 1.19
C HIS A 39 3.41 -15.25 1.77
N MET A 40 4.29 -15.28 2.76
CA MET A 40 4.81 -14.05 3.37
C MET A 40 5.53 -13.17 2.35
N GLN A 41 6.33 -13.77 1.48
CA GLN A 41 7.02 -13.03 0.44
C GLN A 41 6.07 -12.39 -0.53
N GLN A 42 4.99 -13.08 -0.88
CA GLN A 42 3.98 -12.52 -1.76
C GLN A 42 3.30 -11.32 -1.14
N LEU A 43 2.97 -11.40 0.14
CA LEU A 43 2.35 -10.29 0.86
C LEU A 43 3.27 -9.09 0.94
N LYS A 44 4.55 -9.32 1.23
CA LYS A 44 5.53 -8.24 1.30
C LYS A 44 5.73 -7.58 -0.05
N LYS A 45 5.73 -8.37 -1.09
CA LYS A 45 5.89 -7.87 -2.45
C LYS A 45 4.70 -6.99 -2.85
N LYS A 46 3.50 -7.44 -2.51
CA LYS A 46 2.30 -6.66 -2.79
C LYS A 46 2.27 -5.37 -1.97
N LYS A 47 2.71 -5.44 -0.73
CA LYS A 47 2.79 -4.26 0.13
C LYS A 47 3.74 -3.22 -0.48
N LEU A 48 4.88 -3.66 -0.96
CA LEU A 48 5.84 -2.77 -1.59
C LEU A 48 5.28 -2.14 -2.86
N TRP A 49 4.58 -2.93 -3.65
CA TRP A 49 3.93 -2.44 -4.86
C TRP A 49 2.90 -1.37 -4.53
N LEU A 50 2.09 -1.59 -3.50
CA LEU A 50 1.11 -0.60 -3.06
C LEU A 50 1.77 0.67 -2.58
N LYS A 51 2.86 0.54 -1.85
CA LYS A 51 3.61 1.69 -1.38
C LYS A 51 4.12 2.55 -2.54
N ASP A 52 4.62 1.90 -3.58
CA ASP A 52 5.10 2.62 -4.76
C ASP A 52 3.97 3.37 -5.44
N ILE A 53 2.81 2.75 -5.57
CA ILE A 53 1.64 3.38 -6.18
C ILE A 53 1.19 4.57 -5.34
N ILE A 54 1.14 4.39 -4.02
CA ILE A 54 0.73 5.45 -3.11
C ILE A 54 1.65 6.66 -3.26
N GLN A 55 2.95 6.44 -3.28
CA GLN A 55 3.92 7.51 -3.45
C GLN A 55 3.74 8.23 -4.78
N LYS A 56 3.45 7.47 -5.82
CA LYS A 56 3.25 8.04 -7.14
C LYS A 56 2.02 8.93 -7.19
N ILE A 57 0.93 8.47 -6.59
CA ILE A 57 -0.30 9.25 -6.56
C ILE A 57 -0.12 10.51 -5.71
N GLU A 58 0.54 10.37 -4.57
CA GLU A 58 0.83 11.53 -3.71
C GLU A 58 1.67 12.55 -4.43
N SER A 59 2.64 12.10 -5.20
CA SER A 59 3.48 12.99 -5.99
C SER A 59 2.66 13.74 -7.03
N ASP A 60 1.72 13.05 -7.67
CA ASP A 60 0.86 13.70 -8.66
C ASP A 60 -0.05 14.73 -8.01
N LEU A 61 -0.52 14.48 -6.80
CA LEU A 61 -1.41 15.40 -6.11
C LEU A 61 -0.71 16.67 -5.65
N ILE A 62 0.57 16.58 -5.32
CA ILE A 62 1.32 17.71 -4.78
C ILE A 62 2.27 18.32 -5.81
N ASP A 63 2.12 17.93 -7.04
CA ASP A 63 3.01 18.39 -8.10
C ASP A 63 3.02 19.91 -8.25
N ASP A 64 1.91 20.54 -8.00
CA ASP A 64 1.77 21.98 -8.15
C ASP A 64 2.52 22.77 -7.09
N ILE A 65 2.95 22.13 -6.06
CA ILE A 65 3.57 22.82 -4.92
C ILE A 65 5.06 23.03 -5.14
N ILE A 66 5.61 22.38 -6.09
CA ILE A 66 7.03 22.49 -6.36
C ILE A 66 7.35 23.84 -6.92
N ALA A 67 8.07 24.57 -6.20
CA ALA A 67 8.50 25.90 -6.63
C ALA A 67 9.75 25.82 -7.48
#